data_fa59e30d2b61bc5e89dda44609051ecd
#
_entry.id   fa59e30d2b61bc5e89dda44609051ecd
#
_cell.length_a   1.000
_cell.length_b   1.000
_cell.length_c   1.000
_cell.angle_alpha   90.00
_cell.angle_beta   90.00
_cell.angle_gamma   90.00
#
_symmetry.space_group_name_H-M   'P 1'
#
loop_
_entity.id
_entity.type
_entity.pdbx_description
1 polymer ?
#
loop_
_entity_poly.entity_id
_entity_poly.type
_entity_poly.pdbx_seq_one_letter_code
_entity_poly.pdbx_strand_id
1 'polypeptide(L)'
;NAALHNLLEGRPQQAQTDENHLEQLRLTFGLTPRETQILQLLLTFSSNEEITDSLGISAHTLQKHMQNIFRKTGVSSRWELLKKGQTL
;
A
#
# COMPACT_ATOMS: atom_id res chain seq x y z
N ASN A 1 -6.14 -25.95 18.30
CA ASN A 1 -7.41 -26.29 17.78
C ASN A 1 -7.94 -25.17 16.91
N ALA A 2 -9.09 -25.34 16.38
CA ALA A 2 -9.60 -24.40 15.44
C ALA A 2 -9.78 -23.01 16.00
N ALA A 3 -10.26 -22.94 17.19
CA ALA A 3 -10.49 -21.64 17.78
C ALA A 3 -9.19 -20.90 17.97
N LEU A 4 -8.22 -21.60 18.44
CA LEU A 4 -6.95 -20.98 18.65
C LEU A 4 -6.36 -20.56 17.33
N HIS A 5 -6.52 -21.39 16.36
CA HIS A 5 -6.04 -21.09 15.05
C HIS A 5 -6.69 -19.83 14.52
N ASN A 6 -7.96 -19.68 14.69
CA ASN A 6 -8.63 -18.50 14.21
C ASN A 6 -8.12 -17.27 14.89
N LEU A 7 -7.80 -17.36 16.14
CA LEU A 7 -7.29 -16.22 16.80
C LEU A 7 -6.01 -15.78 16.18
N LEU A 8 -5.17 -16.73 15.90
CA LEU A 8 -3.92 -16.39 15.31
C LEU A 8 -4.08 -15.79 13.98
N GLU A 9 -5.02 -16.29 13.22
CA GLU A 9 -5.15 -15.77 11.98
C GLU A 9 -5.90 -14.58 11.90
N GLY A 10 -6.88 -14.49 12.69
CA GLY A 10 -7.71 -13.36 12.60
C GLY A 10 -6.97 -12.13 12.72
N ARG A 11 -5.89 -12.19 13.43
CA ARG A 11 -5.37 -11.06 13.67
C ARG A 11 -4.64 -10.51 12.73
N PRO A 12 -4.21 -11.10 12.05
CA PRO A 12 -3.38 -10.49 11.22
C PRO A 12 -4.01 -9.49 10.48
N GLN A 13 -4.69 -9.34 10.68
CA GLN A 13 -5.10 -8.68 10.28
C GLN A 13 -4.91 -7.74 9.80
N GLN A 14 -4.71 -7.80 9.79
CA GLN A 14 -4.60 -7.26 9.37
C GLN A 14 -4.68 -6.90 8.41
N ALA A 15 -4.49 -7.11 8.21
CA ALA A 15 -4.84 -7.08 7.31
C ALA A 15 -5.07 -6.13 6.28
N GLN A 16 -5.04 -4.96 6.45
CA GLN A 16 -5.26 -4.03 5.42
C GLN A 16 -4.22 -4.13 4.35
N THR A 17 -3.15 -4.84 4.57
CA THR A 17 -2.13 -4.95 3.55
C THR A 17 -1.99 -6.35 3.00
N ASP A 18 -2.99 -7.18 3.14
CA ASP A 18 -2.88 -8.52 2.59
C ASP A 18 -2.96 -8.48 1.07
N GLU A 19 -2.61 -9.56 0.45
CA GLU A 19 -2.51 -9.62 -0.99
C GLU A 19 -3.82 -9.37 -1.70
N ASN A 20 -4.90 -9.88 -1.14
CA ASN A 20 -6.20 -9.68 -1.77
C ASN A 20 -6.59 -8.21 -1.76
N HIS A 21 -6.33 -7.54 -0.66
CA HIS A 21 -6.65 -6.13 -0.54
C HIS A 21 -5.82 -5.30 -1.52
N LEU A 22 -4.54 -5.62 -1.62
CA LEU A 22 -3.66 -4.91 -2.54
C LEU A 22 -4.07 -5.15 -3.98
N GLU A 23 -4.46 -6.36 -4.30
CA GLU A 23 -4.88 -6.67 -5.66
C GLU A 23 -6.13 -5.90 -6.01
N GLN A 24 -7.06 -5.76 -5.07
CA GLN A 24 -8.25 -4.98 -5.31
C GLN A 24 -7.91 -3.51 -5.54
N LEU A 25 -6.98 -2.98 -4.77
CA LEU A 25 -6.58 -1.60 -4.96
C LEU A 25 -5.91 -1.41 -6.32
N ARG A 26 -5.07 -2.36 -6.71
CA ARG A 26 -4.40 -2.29 -7.99
C ARG A 26 -5.40 -2.26 -9.14
N LEU A 27 -6.39 -3.14 -9.07
CA LEU A 27 -7.38 -3.22 -10.14
C LEU A 27 -8.32 -2.03 -10.12
N THR A 28 -8.71 -1.60 -8.95
CA THR A 28 -9.66 -0.49 -8.82
C THR A 28 -9.07 0.80 -9.38
N PHE A 29 -7.80 1.05 -9.13
CA PHE A 29 -7.18 2.31 -9.54
C PHE A 29 -6.27 2.19 -10.74
N GLY A 30 -6.11 0.99 -11.29
CA GLY A 30 -5.28 0.81 -12.47
C GLY A 30 -3.80 1.02 -12.20
N LEU A 31 -3.31 0.54 -11.07
CA LEU A 31 -1.92 0.75 -10.69
C LEU A 31 -1.00 -0.25 -11.39
N THR A 32 0.21 0.20 -11.69
CA THR A 32 1.21 -0.72 -12.22
C THR A 32 1.76 -1.57 -11.07
N PRO A 33 2.47 -2.67 -11.39
CA PRO A 33 3.07 -3.48 -10.32
C PRO A 33 3.99 -2.68 -9.42
N ARG A 34 4.79 -1.77 -9.97
CA ARG A 34 5.70 -0.98 -9.15
C ARG A 34 4.91 -0.01 -8.26
N GLU A 35 3.86 0.59 -8.80
CA GLU A 35 3.02 1.48 -8.02
C GLU A 35 2.34 0.73 -6.88
N THR A 36 1.94 -0.51 -7.15
CA THR A 36 1.33 -1.34 -6.12
C THR A 36 2.33 -1.65 -5.01
N GLN A 37 3.59 -1.93 -5.36
CA GLN A 37 4.61 -2.16 -4.36
C GLN A 37 4.81 -0.93 -3.49
N ILE A 38 4.83 0.23 -4.09
CA ILE A 38 5.01 1.46 -3.34
C ILE A 38 3.80 1.72 -2.46
N LEU A 39 2.60 1.47 -2.97
CA LEU A 39 1.40 1.64 -2.17
C LEU A 39 1.44 0.72 -0.95
N GLN A 40 1.87 -0.51 -1.12
CA GLN A 40 1.97 -1.43 0.00
C GLN A 40 2.88 -0.88 1.09
N LEU A 41 4.02 -0.35 0.69
CA LEU A 41 4.96 0.22 1.66
C LEU A 41 4.38 1.46 2.33
N LEU A 42 3.64 2.26 1.58
CA LEU A 42 2.98 3.43 2.16
C LEU A 42 1.93 3.01 3.18
N LEU A 43 1.19 1.96 2.89
CA LEU A 43 0.15 1.49 3.80
C LEU A 43 0.72 0.89 5.08
N THR A 44 1.97 0.46 5.05
CA THR A 44 2.63 -0.03 6.26
C THR A 44 3.38 1.09 6.98
N PHE A 45 3.13 2.34 6.58
CA PHE A 45 3.69 3.52 7.24
C PHE A 45 5.21 3.60 7.11
N SER A 46 5.75 3.06 6.04
CA SER A 46 7.19 3.20 5.77
C SER A 46 7.51 4.64 5.40
N SER A 47 8.68 5.10 5.80
CA SER A 47 9.12 6.44 5.42
C SER A 47 9.59 6.41 3.98
N ASN A 48 9.70 7.58 3.37
CA ASN A 48 10.20 7.67 2.01
C ASN A 48 11.60 7.07 1.90
N GLU A 49 12.43 7.29 2.92
CA GLU A 49 13.77 6.75 2.91
C GLU A 49 13.75 5.23 2.94
N GLU A 50 12.88 4.66 3.76
CA GLU A 50 12.74 3.21 3.81
C GLU A 50 12.28 2.65 2.49
N ILE A 51 11.38 3.35 1.82
CA ILE A 51 10.86 2.88 0.54
C ILE A 51 11.94 2.92 -0.53
N THR A 52 12.69 4.02 -0.61
CA THR A 52 13.75 4.11 -1.60
C THR A 52 14.83 3.07 -1.36
N ASP A 53 15.15 2.83 -0.09
CA ASP A 53 16.15 1.81 0.24
C ASP A 53 15.63 0.41 -0.12
N SER A 54 14.39 0.12 0.19
CA SER A 54 13.83 -1.20 -0.09
C SER A 54 13.76 -1.50 -1.57
N LEU A 55 13.45 -0.49 -2.36
CA LEU A 55 13.26 -0.70 -3.79
C LEU A 55 14.48 -0.35 -4.63
N GLY A 56 15.50 0.23 -4.01
CA GLY A 56 16.71 0.60 -4.74
C GLY A 56 16.47 1.70 -5.75
N ILE A 57 15.63 2.68 -5.42
CA ILE A 57 15.32 3.77 -6.31
C ILE A 57 15.68 5.10 -5.65
N SER A 58 15.79 6.14 -6.45
CA SER A 58 16.09 7.47 -5.92
C SER A 58 14.84 8.12 -5.37
N ALA A 59 15.03 9.16 -4.56
CA ALA A 59 13.91 9.92 -4.05
C ALA A 59 13.11 10.56 -5.17
N HIS A 60 13.77 10.98 -6.22
CA HIS A 60 13.09 11.57 -7.37
C HIS A 60 12.19 10.56 -8.07
N THR A 61 12.70 9.33 -8.23
CA THR A 61 11.91 8.27 -8.84
C THR A 61 10.71 7.92 -7.97
N LEU A 62 10.91 7.86 -6.66
CA LEU A 62 9.81 7.59 -5.76
C LEU A 62 8.75 8.68 -5.89
N GLN A 63 9.18 9.95 -5.94
CA GLN A 63 8.23 11.03 -6.04
C GLN A 63 7.39 10.93 -7.31
N LYS A 64 8.00 10.55 -8.41
CA LYS A 64 7.25 10.38 -9.65
C LYS A 64 6.21 9.29 -9.53
N HIS A 65 6.58 8.17 -8.91
CA HIS A 65 5.62 7.10 -8.71
C HIS A 65 4.49 7.54 -7.80
N MET A 66 4.81 8.28 -6.75
CA MET A 66 3.78 8.76 -5.83
C MET A 66 2.82 9.72 -6.51
N GLN A 67 3.33 10.58 -7.37
CA GLN A 67 2.48 11.49 -8.12
C GLN A 67 1.50 10.72 -9.00
N ASN A 68 1.97 9.65 -9.65
CA ASN A 68 1.11 8.83 -10.46
C ASN A 68 0.06 8.12 -9.62
N ILE A 69 0.44 7.61 -8.47
CA ILE A 69 -0.50 6.95 -7.57
C ILE A 69 -1.57 7.95 -7.11
N PHE A 70 -1.15 9.15 -6.70
CA PHE A 70 -2.10 10.17 -6.25
C PHE A 70 -3.07 10.51 -7.37
N ARG A 71 -2.56 10.66 -8.60
CA ARG A 71 -3.43 11.00 -9.71
C ARG A 71 -4.44 9.88 -9.99
N LYS A 72 -3.99 8.63 -9.95
CA LYS A 72 -4.86 7.51 -10.25
C LYS A 72 -5.89 7.26 -9.16
N THR A 73 -5.53 7.53 -7.91
CA THR A 73 -6.44 7.30 -6.80
C THR A 73 -7.29 8.52 -6.48
N GLY A 74 -6.95 9.66 -7.06
CA GLY A 74 -7.74 10.87 -6.85
C GLY A 74 -7.50 11.53 -5.51
N VAL A 75 -6.38 11.25 -4.86
CA VAL A 75 -6.08 11.88 -3.58
C VAL A 75 -5.00 12.94 -3.76
N SER A 76 -4.90 13.85 -2.80
CA SER A 76 -3.94 14.93 -2.88
C SER A 76 -2.80 14.80 -1.91
N SER A 77 -2.86 13.88 -1.00
CA SER A 77 -1.81 13.75 0.01
C SER A 77 -1.64 12.30 0.42
N ARG A 78 -0.50 12.04 1.03
CA ARG A 78 -0.22 10.69 1.53
C ARG A 78 -1.24 10.28 2.58
N TRP A 79 -1.66 11.24 3.41
CA TRP A 79 -2.63 10.95 4.45
C TRP A 79 -3.96 10.49 3.84
N GLU A 80 -4.40 11.19 2.80
CA GLU A 80 -5.63 10.79 2.13
C GLU A 80 -5.50 9.43 1.49
N LEU A 81 -4.33 9.14 0.95
CA LEU A 81 -4.09 7.85 0.33
C LEU A 81 -4.19 6.73 1.36
N LEU A 82 -3.62 6.93 2.54
CA LEU A 82 -3.68 5.93 3.58
C LEU A 82 -5.10 5.69 4.04
N LYS A 83 -5.88 6.75 4.19
CA LYS A 83 -7.27 6.60 4.56
C LYS A 83 -8.06 5.84 3.51
N LYS A 84 -7.86 6.18 2.25
CA LYS A 84 -8.58 5.55 1.17
C LYS A 84 -8.21 4.07 1.06
N GLY A 85 -6.94 3.76 1.24
CA GLY A 85 -6.50 2.39 1.17
C GLY A 85 -7.06 1.52 2.27
N GLN A 86 -7.37 2.12 3.41
CA GLN A 86 -7.91 1.35 4.52
C GLN A 86 -9.42 1.17 4.42
N THR A 87 -10.10 2.01 3.69
CA THR A 87 -11.56 1.94 3.62
C THR A 87 -12.07 1.14 2.43
N LEU A 88 -11.24 0.81 1.52
CA LEU A 88 -11.65 -0.03 0.40
C LEU A 88 -11.58 -1.54 0.77
#